data_b1983b45f1ba535df351f0af02d26794
#
_entry.id   b1983b45f1ba535df351f0af02d26794
#
_cell.length_a   1.000
_cell.length_b   1.000
_cell.length_c   1.000
_cell.angle_alpha   90.00
_cell.angle_beta   90.00
_cell.angle_gamma   90.00
#
_symmetry.space_group_name_H-M   'P 1'
#
loop_
_entity.id
_entity.type
_entity.pdbx_description
1 polymer ?
#
loop_
_entity_poly.entity_id
_entity_poly.type
_entity_poly.pdbx_seq_one_letter_code
_entity_poly.pdbx_strand_id
1 'polypeptide(L)'
;GIGMGFQNYALFPHMTVGENLSFPLEVRGMSKAEREERVTRALDMVQMGKFKSRRPAQLSGGQQQRIALARALVFDPKLVLMDEPLGALDKQLREHMQFEIKALHDRLGITVVYVTHDQGEALTMSDRIAVFNDGRIQQLGPPPVLYEQPEDRFVAGFIGENNALRGTIQELHGDKALVRLDNGELIDATAVNIRERGQVTTVSIRPERVEFKPELMPKDAHTIEAQVRDVVYMGDILRARLRVADQDDFVMKYRNTLGQVKLSPGQSIRIGWHPEDARALDPV
;
A
#
# COMPACT_ATOMS: atom_id res chain seq x y z
N GLY A 1 -25.10 13.26 -6.37
CA GLY A 1 -24.24 13.29 -7.56
C GLY A 1 -22.93 12.55 -7.32
N ILE A 2 -22.22 12.23 -8.39
CA ILE A 2 -20.91 11.60 -8.37
C ILE A 2 -19.89 12.64 -8.84
N GLY A 3 -18.84 12.88 -8.06
CA GLY A 3 -17.66 13.66 -8.43
C GLY A 3 -16.63 12.77 -9.11
N MET A 4 -15.83 13.32 -10.03
CA MET A 4 -14.77 12.56 -10.70
C MET A 4 -13.48 13.39 -10.79
N GLY A 5 -12.39 12.81 -10.31
CA GLY A 5 -11.03 13.31 -10.44
C GLY A 5 -10.24 12.42 -11.39
N PHE A 6 -9.55 13.00 -12.36
CA PHE A 6 -8.79 12.29 -13.39
C PHE A 6 -7.30 12.39 -13.12
N GLN A 7 -6.54 11.41 -13.60
CA GLN A 7 -5.08 11.30 -13.49
C GLN A 7 -4.31 12.56 -13.94
N ASN A 8 -4.74 13.19 -15.01
CA ASN A 8 -4.13 14.42 -15.57
C ASN A 8 -4.87 15.69 -15.13
N TYR A 9 -5.49 15.67 -13.95
CA TYR A 9 -6.32 16.77 -13.39
C TYR A 9 -7.48 17.20 -14.28
N ALA A 10 -7.40 17.02 -15.59
CA ALA A 10 -8.39 17.38 -16.62
C ALA A 10 -8.99 18.79 -16.45
N LEU A 11 -8.15 19.75 -15.97
CA LEU A 11 -8.55 21.14 -15.89
C LEU A 11 -8.64 21.74 -17.30
N PHE A 12 -9.66 22.55 -17.54
CA PHE A 12 -9.80 23.28 -18.80
C PHE A 12 -8.72 24.36 -18.89
N PRO A 13 -7.75 24.27 -19.80
CA PRO A 13 -6.57 25.15 -19.81
C PRO A 13 -6.91 26.60 -20.21
N HIS A 14 -7.98 26.80 -20.94
CA HIS A 14 -8.47 28.12 -21.40
C HIS A 14 -9.33 28.83 -20.35
N MET A 15 -9.80 28.14 -19.32
CA MET A 15 -10.58 28.68 -18.22
C MET A 15 -9.71 29.04 -17.01
N THR A 16 -10.10 30.03 -16.26
CA THR A 16 -9.53 30.33 -14.94
C THR A 16 -9.89 29.24 -13.93
N VAL A 17 -9.26 29.25 -12.77
CA VAL A 17 -9.59 28.37 -11.64
C VAL A 17 -11.07 28.53 -11.25
N GLY A 18 -11.56 29.76 -11.10
CA GLY A 18 -12.95 30.02 -10.77
C GLY A 18 -13.95 29.48 -11.81
N GLU A 19 -13.64 29.64 -13.09
CA GLU A 19 -14.43 29.11 -14.20
C GLU A 19 -14.41 27.57 -14.22
N ASN A 20 -13.26 26.93 -13.98
CA ASN A 20 -13.18 25.48 -13.86
C ASN A 20 -14.09 24.91 -12.77
N LEU A 21 -14.17 25.57 -11.61
CA LEU A 21 -15.06 25.16 -10.52
C LEU A 21 -16.53 25.53 -10.80
N SER A 22 -16.77 26.62 -11.49
CA SER A 22 -18.15 27.07 -11.84
C SER A 22 -18.81 26.17 -12.88
N PHE A 23 -18.01 25.60 -13.81
CA PHE A 23 -18.52 24.82 -14.93
C PHE A 23 -19.47 23.66 -14.54
N PRO A 24 -19.10 22.76 -13.60
CA PRO A 24 -19.99 21.66 -13.20
C PRO A 24 -21.29 22.14 -12.51
N LEU A 25 -21.30 23.34 -11.93
CA LEU A 25 -22.48 23.96 -11.33
C LEU A 25 -23.38 24.59 -12.40
N GLU A 26 -22.77 25.18 -13.43
CA GLU A 26 -23.48 25.74 -14.57
C GLU A 26 -24.24 24.69 -15.36
N VAL A 27 -23.58 23.55 -15.65
CA VAL A 27 -24.21 22.38 -16.29
C VAL A 27 -25.43 21.87 -15.50
N ARG A 28 -25.43 22.08 -14.17
CA ARG A 28 -26.55 21.73 -13.28
C ARG A 28 -27.65 22.82 -13.19
N GLY A 29 -27.53 23.91 -13.95
CA GLY A 29 -28.50 24.96 -13.99
C GLY A 29 -28.54 25.88 -12.78
N MET A 30 -27.47 25.91 -11.96
CA MET A 30 -27.38 26.76 -10.77
C MET A 30 -27.28 28.24 -11.17
N SER A 31 -27.90 29.12 -10.41
CA SER A 31 -27.80 30.56 -10.59
C SER A 31 -26.39 31.09 -10.43
N LYS A 32 -26.06 32.22 -11.02
CA LYS A 32 -24.73 32.84 -10.91
C LYS A 32 -24.34 33.11 -9.44
N ALA A 33 -25.27 33.53 -8.61
CA ALA A 33 -25.02 33.82 -7.19
C ALA A 33 -24.68 32.55 -6.41
N GLU A 34 -25.43 31.46 -6.60
CA GLU A 34 -25.15 30.16 -5.96
C GLU A 34 -23.82 29.57 -6.42
N ARG A 35 -23.51 29.69 -7.73
CA ARG A 35 -22.21 29.24 -8.25
C ARG A 35 -21.05 29.97 -7.58
N GLU A 36 -21.13 31.29 -7.45
CA GLU A 36 -20.09 32.11 -6.85
C GLU A 36 -19.84 31.76 -5.38
N GLU A 37 -20.90 31.54 -4.61
CA GLU A 37 -20.84 31.11 -3.21
C GLU A 37 -20.16 29.73 -3.10
N ARG A 38 -20.58 28.74 -3.90
CA ARG A 38 -20.02 27.38 -3.88
C ARG A 38 -18.56 27.34 -4.34
N VAL A 39 -18.23 28.10 -5.39
CA VAL A 39 -16.83 28.21 -5.87
C VAL A 39 -15.94 28.80 -4.79
N THR A 40 -16.39 29.86 -4.11
CA THR A 40 -15.61 30.47 -3.01
C THR A 40 -15.41 29.47 -1.89
N ARG A 41 -16.46 28.81 -1.42
CA ARG A 41 -16.39 27.78 -0.37
C ARG A 41 -15.46 26.61 -0.76
N ALA A 42 -15.54 26.14 -2.01
CA ALA A 42 -14.68 25.04 -2.48
C ALA A 42 -13.20 25.45 -2.56
N LEU A 43 -12.92 26.70 -2.98
CA LEU A 43 -11.54 27.22 -3.00
C LEU A 43 -10.97 27.43 -1.60
N ASP A 44 -11.77 27.88 -0.66
CA ASP A 44 -11.36 28.04 0.74
C ASP A 44 -11.07 26.69 1.39
N MET A 45 -11.87 25.65 1.08
CA MET A 45 -11.69 24.28 1.56
C MET A 45 -10.30 23.71 1.21
N VAL A 46 -9.78 24.04 0.01
CA VAL A 46 -8.47 23.60 -0.46
C VAL A 46 -7.37 24.67 -0.35
N GLN A 47 -7.66 25.78 0.35
CA GLN A 47 -6.76 26.93 0.57
C GLN A 47 -6.24 27.58 -0.74
N MET A 48 -7.10 27.65 -1.76
CA MET A 48 -6.75 28.16 -3.09
C MET A 48 -7.48 29.45 -3.48
N GLY A 49 -8.15 30.12 -2.56
CA GLY A 49 -8.95 31.33 -2.82
C GLY A 49 -8.22 32.43 -3.61
N LYS A 50 -6.95 32.69 -3.27
CA LYS A 50 -6.09 33.69 -3.95
C LYS A 50 -5.75 33.38 -5.41
N PHE A 51 -6.01 32.15 -5.87
CA PHE A 51 -5.70 31.71 -7.24
C PHE A 51 -6.92 31.70 -8.15
N LYS A 52 -8.09 32.15 -7.70
CA LYS A 52 -9.37 32.09 -8.41
C LYS A 52 -9.32 32.64 -9.85
N SER A 53 -8.55 33.71 -10.09
CA SER A 53 -8.39 34.35 -11.41
C SER A 53 -7.26 33.77 -12.26
N ARG A 54 -6.44 32.87 -11.72
CA ARG A 54 -5.32 32.26 -12.48
C ARG A 54 -5.84 31.16 -13.41
N ARG A 55 -5.04 30.87 -14.45
CA ARG A 55 -5.24 29.71 -15.34
C ARG A 55 -4.39 28.53 -14.87
N PRO A 56 -4.75 27.28 -15.24
CA PRO A 56 -3.99 26.10 -14.86
C PRO A 56 -2.49 26.17 -15.14
N ALA A 57 -2.08 26.70 -16.29
CA ALA A 57 -0.67 26.86 -16.64
C ALA A 57 0.15 27.76 -15.69
N GLN A 58 -0.49 28.53 -14.84
CA GLN A 58 0.12 29.43 -13.86
C GLN A 58 0.21 28.78 -12.45
N LEU A 59 -0.11 27.50 -12.34
CA LEU A 59 -0.16 26.75 -11.09
C LEU A 59 0.86 25.62 -11.10
N SER A 60 1.42 25.31 -9.91
CA SER A 60 2.20 24.08 -9.73
C SER A 60 1.32 22.83 -9.84
N GLY A 61 1.94 21.66 -10.04
CA GLY A 61 1.20 20.38 -10.12
C GLY A 61 0.29 20.13 -8.90
N GLY A 62 0.80 20.33 -7.67
CA GLY A 62 -0.02 20.20 -6.45
C GLY A 62 -1.15 21.24 -6.33
N GLN A 63 -0.93 22.45 -6.85
CA GLN A 63 -2.01 23.46 -6.92
C GLN A 63 -3.10 23.05 -7.92
N GLN A 64 -2.72 22.53 -9.09
CA GLN A 64 -3.66 21.98 -10.07
C GLN A 64 -4.46 20.81 -9.49
N GLN A 65 -3.79 19.92 -8.75
CA GLN A 65 -4.40 18.80 -8.04
C GLN A 65 -5.49 19.28 -7.07
N ARG A 66 -5.17 20.26 -6.20
CA ARG A 66 -6.14 20.83 -5.25
C ARG A 66 -7.34 21.43 -5.96
N ILE A 67 -7.14 22.11 -7.09
CA ILE A 67 -8.23 22.66 -7.90
C ILE A 67 -9.08 21.56 -8.53
N ALA A 68 -8.46 20.49 -9.04
CA ALA A 68 -9.19 19.34 -9.58
C ALA A 68 -10.05 18.65 -8.50
N LEU A 69 -9.50 18.51 -7.30
CA LEU A 69 -10.23 17.98 -6.14
C LEU A 69 -11.39 18.91 -5.75
N ALA A 70 -11.15 20.23 -5.63
CA ALA A 70 -12.21 21.21 -5.34
C ALA A 70 -13.32 21.17 -6.39
N ARG A 71 -12.97 21.01 -7.69
CA ARG A 71 -13.96 20.88 -8.78
C ARG A 71 -14.80 19.61 -8.64
N ALA A 72 -14.21 18.50 -8.23
CA ALA A 72 -14.94 17.25 -7.99
C ALA A 72 -15.91 17.34 -6.80
N LEU A 73 -15.62 18.24 -5.85
CA LEU A 73 -16.40 18.42 -4.61
C LEU A 73 -17.38 19.59 -4.63
N VAL A 74 -17.26 20.53 -5.59
CA VAL A 74 -17.97 21.84 -5.59
C VAL A 74 -19.50 21.75 -5.55
N PHE A 75 -20.07 20.64 -6.00
CA PHE A 75 -21.51 20.39 -6.03
C PHE A 75 -22.00 19.44 -4.92
N ASP A 76 -21.21 19.25 -3.86
CA ASP A 76 -21.49 18.39 -2.70
C ASP A 76 -21.87 16.94 -3.10
N PRO A 77 -20.97 16.20 -3.78
CA PRO A 77 -21.24 14.83 -4.22
C PRO A 77 -21.32 13.88 -3.01
N LYS A 78 -22.12 12.81 -3.12
CA LYS A 78 -22.11 11.71 -2.14
C LYS A 78 -20.98 10.72 -2.35
N LEU A 79 -20.45 10.66 -3.56
CA LEU A 79 -19.39 9.76 -3.99
C LEU A 79 -18.39 10.52 -4.86
N VAL A 80 -17.11 10.34 -4.61
CA VAL A 80 -16.01 10.82 -5.46
C VAL A 80 -15.21 9.64 -5.99
N LEU A 81 -15.03 9.60 -7.30
CA LEU A 81 -14.16 8.64 -7.98
C LEU A 81 -12.84 9.34 -8.31
N MET A 82 -11.73 8.75 -7.92
CA MET A 82 -10.38 9.25 -8.21
C MET A 82 -9.58 8.16 -8.91
N ASP A 83 -9.09 8.45 -10.12
CA ASP A 83 -8.30 7.54 -10.92
C ASP A 83 -6.86 8.03 -10.97
N GLU A 84 -5.96 7.36 -10.23
CA GLU A 84 -4.53 7.66 -10.07
C GLU A 84 -4.22 9.17 -9.87
N PRO A 85 -4.91 9.86 -8.96
CA PRO A 85 -4.84 11.32 -8.91
C PRO A 85 -3.45 11.85 -8.52
N LEU A 86 -2.60 11.06 -7.85
CA LEU A 86 -1.29 11.47 -7.35
C LEU A 86 -0.12 10.97 -8.22
N GLY A 87 -0.36 10.19 -9.28
CA GLY A 87 0.68 9.54 -10.08
C GLY A 87 1.70 10.46 -10.73
N ALA A 88 1.32 11.70 -11.06
CA ALA A 88 2.19 12.68 -11.70
C ALA A 88 3.02 13.55 -10.72
N LEU A 89 2.87 13.35 -9.40
CA LEU A 89 3.54 14.16 -8.37
C LEU A 89 4.88 13.54 -7.94
N ASP A 90 5.83 14.41 -7.57
CA ASP A 90 7.05 13.97 -6.88
C ASP A 90 6.71 13.36 -5.49
N LYS A 91 7.66 12.63 -4.92
CA LYS A 91 7.45 11.86 -3.68
C LYS A 91 6.99 12.74 -2.52
N GLN A 92 7.66 13.85 -2.27
CA GLN A 92 7.36 14.72 -1.12
C GLN A 92 5.97 15.36 -1.24
N LEU A 93 5.63 15.84 -2.43
CA LEU A 93 4.33 16.43 -2.71
C LEU A 93 3.21 15.39 -2.65
N ARG A 94 3.48 14.16 -3.15
CA ARG A 94 2.54 13.03 -3.08
C ARG A 94 2.20 12.69 -1.64
N GLU A 95 3.20 12.49 -0.78
CA GLU A 95 2.99 12.22 0.65
C GLU A 95 2.17 13.33 1.33
N HIS A 96 2.48 14.60 1.05
CA HIS A 96 1.71 15.72 1.59
C HIS A 96 0.24 15.70 1.12
N MET A 97 0.00 15.43 -0.17
CA MET A 97 -1.34 15.38 -0.73
C MET A 97 -2.17 14.19 -0.21
N GLN A 98 -1.55 13.06 0.10
CA GLN A 98 -2.23 11.93 0.75
C GLN A 98 -2.85 12.37 2.08
N PHE A 99 -2.08 13.04 2.94
CA PHE A 99 -2.60 13.56 4.21
C PHE A 99 -3.71 14.58 4.02
N GLU A 100 -3.60 15.47 3.03
CA GLU A 100 -4.63 16.46 2.73
C GLU A 100 -5.94 15.84 2.26
N ILE A 101 -5.86 14.85 1.35
CA ILE A 101 -7.04 14.14 0.85
C ILE A 101 -7.71 13.36 1.99
N LYS A 102 -6.93 12.66 2.82
CA LYS A 102 -7.47 11.93 3.97
C LYS A 102 -8.14 12.87 4.98
N ALA A 103 -7.50 13.98 5.34
CA ALA A 103 -8.08 14.98 6.23
C ALA A 103 -9.38 15.60 5.67
N LEU A 104 -9.44 15.78 4.37
CA LEU A 104 -10.64 16.29 3.70
C LEU A 104 -11.77 15.26 3.71
N HIS A 105 -11.45 13.99 3.43
CA HIS A 105 -12.39 12.87 3.54
C HIS A 105 -13.00 12.79 4.95
N ASP A 106 -12.16 12.79 5.99
CA ASP A 106 -12.58 12.68 7.39
C ASP A 106 -13.46 13.86 7.80
N ARG A 107 -13.14 15.07 7.34
CA ARG A 107 -13.91 16.30 7.64
C ARG A 107 -15.27 16.35 6.94
N LEU A 108 -15.34 15.86 5.71
CA LEU A 108 -16.56 15.96 4.88
C LEU A 108 -17.48 14.74 5.02
N GLY A 109 -16.97 13.61 5.50
CA GLY A 109 -17.73 12.36 5.61
C GLY A 109 -18.23 11.81 4.27
N ILE A 110 -17.52 12.09 3.17
CA ILE A 110 -17.86 11.64 1.81
C ILE A 110 -17.30 10.24 1.53
N THR A 111 -17.97 9.49 0.68
CA THR A 111 -17.42 8.24 0.16
C THR A 111 -16.46 8.54 -0.98
N VAL A 112 -15.24 7.97 -0.92
CA VAL A 112 -14.23 8.08 -1.97
C VAL A 112 -13.89 6.68 -2.49
N VAL A 113 -13.94 6.49 -3.80
CA VAL A 113 -13.33 5.33 -4.48
C VAL A 113 -12.07 5.83 -5.15
N TYR A 114 -10.94 5.31 -4.68
CA TYR A 114 -9.60 5.72 -5.08
C TYR A 114 -8.90 4.57 -5.81
N VAL A 115 -8.56 4.75 -7.07
CA VAL A 115 -7.82 3.78 -7.87
C VAL A 115 -6.36 4.19 -7.88
N THR A 116 -5.47 3.27 -7.55
CA THR A 116 -4.02 3.47 -7.56
C THR A 116 -3.29 2.16 -7.82
N HIS A 117 -2.10 2.25 -8.40
CA HIS A 117 -1.12 1.16 -8.44
C HIS A 117 -0.04 1.30 -7.35
N ASP A 118 -0.04 2.41 -6.59
CA ASP A 118 0.87 2.63 -5.47
C ASP A 118 0.29 2.01 -4.19
N GLN A 119 0.96 0.96 -3.70
CA GLN A 119 0.56 0.25 -2.47
C GLN A 119 0.64 1.15 -1.23
N GLY A 120 1.62 2.06 -1.19
CA GLY A 120 1.77 3.00 -0.08
C GLY A 120 0.57 3.93 0.03
N GLU A 121 0.07 4.45 -1.10
CA GLU A 121 -1.16 5.24 -1.14
C GLU A 121 -2.35 4.44 -0.61
N ALA A 122 -2.55 3.22 -1.12
CA ALA A 122 -3.66 2.37 -0.71
C ALA A 122 -3.62 2.08 0.81
N LEU A 123 -2.45 1.69 1.34
CA LEU A 123 -2.29 1.36 2.76
C LEU A 123 -2.45 2.56 3.69
N THR A 124 -2.06 3.77 3.24
CA THR A 124 -2.06 4.98 4.08
C THR A 124 -3.42 5.66 4.13
N MET A 125 -4.15 5.65 3.01
CA MET A 125 -5.34 6.51 2.86
C MET A 125 -6.66 5.77 3.02
N SER A 126 -6.70 4.45 2.75
CA SER A 126 -7.96 3.73 2.61
C SER A 126 -8.47 3.17 3.93
N ASP A 127 -9.79 3.16 4.10
CA ASP A 127 -10.47 2.39 5.16
C ASP A 127 -10.61 0.92 4.76
N ARG A 128 -10.74 0.66 3.44
CA ARG A 128 -10.79 -0.69 2.84
C ARG A 128 -10.07 -0.68 1.49
N ILE A 129 -9.35 -1.77 1.22
CA ILE A 129 -8.63 -1.97 -0.04
C ILE A 129 -9.21 -3.19 -0.75
N ALA A 130 -9.47 -3.06 -2.05
CA ALA A 130 -9.78 -4.17 -2.94
C ALA A 130 -8.58 -4.43 -3.85
N VAL A 131 -8.00 -5.62 -3.75
CA VAL A 131 -6.90 -6.06 -4.63
C VAL A 131 -7.51 -6.76 -5.84
N PHE A 132 -7.24 -6.22 -7.03
CA PHE A 132 -7.73 -6.76 -8.30
C PHE A 132 -6.65 -7.53 -9.04
N ASN A 133 -7.02 -8.69 -9.57
CA ASN A 133 -6.23 -9.45 -10.53
C ASN A 133 -7.14 -10.16 -11.52
N ASP A 134 -6.82 -10.11 -12.82
CA ASP A 134 -7.57 -10.75 -13.91
C ASP A 134 -9.08 -10.48 -13.85
N GLY A 135 -9.45 -9.22 -13.59
CA GLY A 135 -10.85 -8.78 -13.54
C GLY A 135 -11.64 -9.25 -12.32
N ARG A 136 -10.97 -9.82 -11.31
CA ARG A 136 -11.59 -10.31 -10.07
C ARG A 136 -10.98 -9.63 -8.85
N ILE A 137 -11.78 -9.48 -7.81
CA ILE A 137 -11.30 -9.07 -6.49
C ILE A 137 -10.72 -10.32 -5.81
N GLN A 138 -9.42 -10.30 -5.54
CA GLN A 138 -8.71 -11.38 -4.84
C GLN A 138 -8.97 -11.30 -3.34
N GLN A 139 -8.88 -10.09 -2.78
CA GLN A 139 -9.20 -9.85 -1.37
C GLN A 139 -9.73 -8.43 -1.20
N LEU A 140 -10.64 -8.25 -0.24
CA LEU A 140 -11.21 -6.97 0.14
C LEU A 140 -11.25 -6.85 1.66
N GLY A 141 -10.56 -5.88 2.22
CA GLY A 141 -10.53 -5.67 3.68
C GLY A 141 -9.82 -4.38 4.10
N PRO A 142 -9.72 -4.13 5.40
CA PRO A 142 -8.89 -3.06 5.95
C PRO A 142 -7.41 -3.27 5.63
N PRO A 143 -6.60 -2.17 5.50
CA PRO A 143 -5.18 -2.27 5.20
C PRO A 143 -4.39 -3.26 6.06
N PRO A 144 -4.53 -3.29 7.41
CA PRO A 144 -3.81 -4.26 8.24
C PRO A 144 -4.16 -5.71 7.90
N VAL A 145 -5.41 -6.00 7.54
CA VAL A 145 -5.83 -7.36 7.19
C VAL A 145 -5.17 -7.82 5.89
N LEU A 146 -5.13 -6.96 4.87
CA LEU A 146 -4.48 -7.32 3.60
C LEU A 146 -2.97 -7.52 3.77
N TYR A 147 -2.32 -6.74 4.63
CA TYR A 147 -0.90 -6.82 4.87
C TYR A 147 -0.50 -8.02 5.74
N GLU A 148 -1.17 -8.20 6.89
CA GLU A 148 -0.82 -9.21 7.89
C GLU A 148 -1.49 -10.57 7.62
N GLN A 149 -2.66 -10.57 6.95
CA GLN A 149 -3.48 -11.76 6.72
C GLN A 149 -3.87 -11.93 5.25
N PRO A 150 -2.90 -11.95 4.32
CA PRO A 150 -3.21 -12.22 2.92
C PRO A 150 -3.87 -13.60 2.77
N GLU A 151 -4.91 -13.67 1.93
CA GLU A 151 -5.70 -14.89 1.70
C GLU A 151 -5.09 -15.80 0.61
N ASP A 152 -4.22 -15.26 -0.22
CA ASP A 152 -3.52 -16.00 -1.27
C ASP A 152 -2.10 -15.46 -1.52
N ARG A 153 -1.34 -16.18 -2.34
CA ARG A 153 0.03 -15.84 -2.72
C ARG A 153 0.10 -14.53 -3.51
N PHE A 154 -0.91 -14.25 -4.36
CA PHE A 154 -0.92 -13.04 -5.16
C PHE A 154 -1.01 -11.79 -4.26
N VAL A 155 -1.98 -11.77 -3.35
CA VAL A 155 -2.14 -10.66 -2.39
C VAL A 155 -0.90 -10.49 -1.51
N ALA A 156 -0.33 -11.60 -1.00
CA ALA A 156 0.90 -11.57 -0.20
C ALA A 156 2.08 -10.92 -0.94
N GLY A 157 2.25 -11.24 -2.22
CA GLY A 157 3.31 -10.68 -3.06
C GLY A 157 3.00 -9.29 -3.62
N PHE A 158 1.72 -8.96 -3.77
CA PHE A 158 1.30 -7.67 -4.30
C PHE A 158 1.31 -6.57 -3.22
N ILE A 159 0.89 -6.88 -2.00
CA ILE A 159 0.85 -5.91 -0.89
C ILE A 159 2.15 -6.00 -0.07
N GLY A 160 3.07 -5.07 -0.31
CA GLY A 160 4.35 -5.00 0.38
C GLY A 160 5.39 -6.02 -0.11
N GLU A 161 6.60 -5.91 0.43
CA GLU A 161 7.67 -6.88 0.15
C GLU A 161 7.42 -8.18 0.93
N ASN A 162 7.69 -9.32 0.30
CA ASN A 162 7.36 -10.63 0.84
C ASN A 162 8.42 -11.67 0.49
N ASN A 163 8.78 -12.52 1.46
CA ASN A 163 9.54 -13.74 1.21
C ASN A 163 8.58 -14.88 0.89
N ALA A 164 8.94 -15.72 -0.05
CA ALA A 164 8.12 -16.83 -0.52
C ALA A 164 8.94 -18.11 -0.57
N LEU A 165 8.82 -18.98 0.44
CA LEU A 165 9.49 -20.26 0.50
C LEU A 165 8.55 -21.36 0.00
N ARG A 166 8.98 -22.09 -1.02
CA ARG A 166 8.19 -23.19 -1.57
C ARG A 166 8.34 -24.44 -0.71
N GLY A 167 7.23 -25.17 -0.53
CA GLY A 167 7.24 -26.41 0.23
C GLY A 167 5.99 -27.25 0.03
N THR A 168 5.88 -28.32 0.81
CA THR A 168 4.77 -29.27 0.80
C THR A 168 4.26 -29.50 2.22
N ILE A 169 2.96 -29.49 2.41
CA ILE A 169 2.32 -29.75 3.71
C ILE A 169 2.60 -31.18 4.17
N GLN A 170 3.27 -31.30 5.31
CA GLN A 170 3.54 -32.59 5.96
C GLN A 170 2.45 -32.98 6.95
N GLU A 171 2.02 -32.01 7.76
CA GLU A 171 0.96 -32.18 8.76
C GLU A 171 0.06 -30.96 8.77
N LEU A 172 -1.21 -31.17 9.11
CA LEU A 172 -2.21 -30.12 9.21
C LEU A 172 -3.05 -30.34 10.47
N HIS A 173 -3.06 -29.36 11.37
CA HIS A 173 -3.79 -29.40 12.62
C HIS A 173 -4.59 -28.09 12.80
N GLY A 174 -5.82 -28.07 12.32
CA GLY A 174 -6.65 -26.87 12.28
C GLY A 174 -6.05 -25.81 11.34
N ASP A 175 -5.69 -24.67 11.88
CA ASP A 175 -5.02 -23.57 11.19
C ASP A 175 -3.48 -23.63 11.23
N LYS A 176 -2.90 -24.69 11.82
CA LYS A 176 -1.44 -24.89 11.88
C LYS A 176 -1.01 -25.94 10.88
N ALA A 177 0.03 -25.63 10.14
CA ALA A 177 0.66 -26.54 9.18
C ALA A 177 2.14 -26.72 9.49
N LEU A 178 2.62 -27.97 9.41
CA LEU A 178 4.03 -28.28 9.30
C LEU A 178 4.37 -28.41 7.82
N VAL A 179 5.26 -27.55 7.33
CA VAL A 179 5.64 -27.47 5.93
C VAL A 179 7.05 -27.99 5.75
N ARG A 180 7.25 -28.95 4.84
CA ARG A 180 8.59 -29.34 4.38
C ARG A 180 8.97 -28.46 3.20
N LEU A 181 10.02 -27.67 3.35
CA LEU A 181 10.62 -26.88 2.28
C LEU A 181 11.31 -27.79 1.23
N ASP A 182 11.56 -27.25 0.05
CA ASP A 182 12.18 -28.02 -1.06
C ASP A 182 13.58 -28.55 -0.71
N ASN A 183 14.31 -27.90 0.22
CA ASN A 183 15.60 -28.39 0.76
C ASN A 183 15.47 -29.43 1.87
N GLY A 184 14.23 -29.81 2.26
CA GLY A 184 13.93 -30.81 3.27
C GLY A 184 13.74 -30.28 4.70
N GLU A 185 14.03 -29.01 4.98
CA GLU A 185 13.77 -28.40 6.29
C GLU A 185 12.27 -28.32 6.59
N LEU A 186 11.93 -28.42 7.87
CA LEU A 186 10.56 -28.35 8.35
C LEU A 186 10.32 -27.01 9.04
N ILE A 187 9.26 -26.33 8.70
CA ILE A 187 8.85 -25.07 9.33
C ILE A 187 7.38 -25.09 9.70
N ASP A 188 7.04 -24.45 10.82
CA ASP A 188 5.68 -24.21 11.23
C ASP A 188 5.12 -22.97 10.54
N ALA A 189 3.85 -23.03 10.14
CA ALA A 189 3.16 -21.89 9.50
C ALA A 189 1.67 -21.95 9.78
N THR A 190 0.99 -20.81 9.67
CA THR A 190 -0.47 -20.72 9.65
C THR A 190 -0.99 -21.18 8.30
N ALA A 191 -1.85 -22.17 8.26
CA ALA A 191 -2.47 -22.68 7.03
C ALA A 191 -3.58 -21.72 6.56
N VAL A 192 -3.53 -21.29 5.31
CA VAL A 192 -4.54 -20.42 4.68
C VAL A 192 -5.00 -21.06 3.38
N ASN A 193 -6.29 -21.39 3.31
CA ASN A 193 -6.89 -22.07 2.17
C ASN A 193 -6.24 -23.44 1.82
N ILE A 194 -5.49 -24.02 2.75
CA ILE A 194 -4.88 -25.35 2.63
C ILE A 194 -5.88 -26.39 3.14
N ARG A 195 -6.07 -27.46 2.37
CA ARG A 195 -7.12 -28.46 2.64
C ARG A 195 -6.60 -29.82 3.04
N GLU A 196 -5.40 -30.20 2.59
CA GLU A 196 -4.92 -31.55 2.79
C GLU A 196 -3.39 -31.66 2.88
N ARG A 197 -2.95 -32.74 3.51
CA ARG A 197 -1.54 -33.15 3.53
C ARG A 197 -1.07 -33.49 2.12
N GLY A 198 0.20 -33.15 1.80
CA GLY A 198 0.79 -33.36 0.49
C GLY A 198 0.53 -32.23 -0.51
N GLN A 199 -0.33 -31.28 -0.16
CA GLN A 199 -0.55 -30.08 -0.99
C GLN A 199 0.73 -29.24 -1.06
N VAL A 200 1.07 -28.80 -2.27
CA VAL A 200 2.16 -27.80 -2.48
C VAL A 200 1.68 -26.46 -1.94
N THR A 201 2.57 -25.74 -1.28
CA THR A 201 2.28 -24.43 -0.70
C THR A 201 3.44 -23.47 -0.88
N THR A 202 3.16 -22.18 -0.72
CA THR A 202 4.19 -21.15 -0.59
C THR A 202 4.06 -20.54 0.81
N VAL A 203 5.13 -20.62 1.58
CA VAL A 203 5.19 -19.98 2.90
C VAL A 203 5.64 -18.54 2.72
N SER A 204 4.75 -17.63 3.09
CA SER A 204 4.91 -16.18 3.03
C SER A 204 5.41 -15.66 4.37
N ILE A 205 6.48 -14.86 4.36
CA ILE A 205 7.08 -14.25 5.56
C ILE A 205 7.47 -12.82 5.23
N ARG A 206 7.04 -11.86 6.04
CA ARG A 206 7.41 -10.46 5.84
C ARG A 206 8.87 -10.21 6.21
N PRO A 207 9.65 -9.44 5.41
CA PRO A 207 11.08 -9.18 5.69
C PRO A 207 11.37 -8.55 7.04
N GLU A 208 10.49 -7.74 7.59
CA GLU A 208 10.61 -7.09 8.89
C GLU A 208 10.23 -7.99 10.08
N ARG A 209 9.67 -9.17 9.82
CA ARG A 209 9.35 -10.20 10.84
C ARG A 209 10.51 -11.16 11.06
N VAL A 210 11.54 -11.09 10.23
CA VAL A 210 12.72 -11.93 10.32
C VAL A 210 13.74 -11.31 11.27
N GLU A 211 14.19 -12.07 12.26
CA GLU A 211 15.18 -11.64 13.25
C GLU A 211 16.43 -12.55 13.18
N PHE A 212 17.60 -11.97 13.43
CA PHE A 212 18.89 -12.69 13.45
C PHE A 212 19.63 -12.57 14.79
N LYS A 213 19.08 -11.80 15.73
CA LYS A 213 19.64 -11.65 17.08
C LYS A 213 18.96 -12.62 18.02
N PRO A 214 19.71 -13.58 18.64
CA PRO A 214 19.13 -14.58 19.50
C PRO A 214 18.31 -14.01 20.67
N GLU A 215 18.74 -12.87 21.22
CA GLU A 215 18.09 -12.19 22.33
C GLU A 215 16.73 -11.57 21.98
N LEU A 216 16.49 -11.33 20.69
CA LEU A 216 15.24 -10.78 20.17
C LEU A 216 14.34 -11.85 19.57
N MET A 217 14.84 -13.06 19.37
CA MET A 217 14.04 -14.16 18.84
C MET A 217 13.01 -14.62 19.88
N PRO A 218 11.76 -14.86 19.46
CA PRO A 218 10.76 -15.49 20.29
C PRO A 218 11.23 -16.85 20.78
N LYS A 219 10.77 -17.29 21.95
CA LYS A 219 11.14 -18.61 22.54
C LYS A 219 10.69 -19.79 21.67
N ASP A 220 9.61 -19.62 20.95
CA ASP A 220 9.01 -20.56 20.00
C ASP A 220 9.36 -20.25 18.55
N ALA A 221 10.33 -19.36 18.31
CA ALA A 221 10.77 -19.01 16.98
C ALA A 221 11.24 -20.24 16.20
N HIS A 222 10.73 -20.37 14.99
CA HIS A 222 11.37 -21.25 14.02
C HIS A 222 12.70 -20.62 13.58
N THR A 223 13.77 -21.41 13.57
CA THR A 223 15.11 -20.92 13.18
C THR A 223 15.68 -21.74 12.06
N ILE A 224 16.34 -21.06 11.11
CA ILE A 224 16.96 -21.65 9.93
C ILE A 224 18.33 -21.02 9.67
N GLU A 225 19.26 -21.78 9.10
CA GLU A 225 20.55 -21.24 8.66
C GLU A 225 20.39 -20.41 7.40
N ALA A 226 21.09 -19.28 7.37
CA ALA A 226 21.08 -18.36 6.24
C ALA A 226 22.49 -17.88 5.92
N GLN A 227 22.77 -17.61 4.64
CA GLN A 227 24.00 -16.99 4.20
C GLN A 227 23.73 -15.60 3.66
N VAL A 228 24.43 -14.60 4.19
CA VAL A 228 24.33 -13.21 3.72
C VAL A 228 24.90 -13.09 2.30
N ARG A 229 24.12 -12.60 1.36
CA ARG A 229 24.52 -12.30 -0.01
C ARG A 229 25.00 -10.87 -0.17
N ASP A 230 24.18 -9.94 0.27
CA ASP A 230 24.50 -8.50 0.31
C ASP A 230 23.68 -7.78 1.38
N VAL A 231 24.11 -6.55 1.71
CA VAL A 231 23.42 -5.66 2.62
C VAL A 231 23.36 -4.26 2.01
N VAL A 232 22.16 -3.74 1.86
CA VAL A 232 21.90 -2.41 1.32
C VAL A 232 21.53 -1.47 2.47
N TYR A 233 22.23 -0.34 2.54
CA TYR A 233 21.93 0.73 3.48
C TYR A 233 20.81 1.63 2.92
N MET A 234 19.72 1.76 3.65
CA MET A 234 18.54 2.57 3.23
C MET A 234 18.24 3.75 4.18
N GLY A 235 19.21 4.09 5.04
CA GLY A 235 19.08 5.16 6.01
C GLY A 235 18.69 4.62 7.40
N ASP A 236 17.42 4.63 7.72
CA ASP A 236 16.85 4.15 8.99
C ASP A 236 16.80 2.62 9.13
N ILE A 237 16.81 1.92 8.01
CA ILE A 237 16.84 0.46 7.92
C ILE A 237 18.00 -0.04 7.08
N LEU A 238 18.39 -1.29 7.36
CA LEU A 238 19.30 -2.11 6.57
C LEU A 238 18.49 -3.25 5.94
N ARG A 239 18.71 -3.49 4.66
CA ARG A 239 18.06 -4.55 3.89
C ARG A 239 19.13 -5.59 3.53
N ALA A 240 19.07 -6.76 4.15
CA ALA A 240 19.95 -7.88 3.83
C ALA A 240 19.25 -8.84 2.87
N ARG A 241 19.94 -9.22 1.80
CA ARG A 241 19.55 -10.33 0.95
C ARG A 241 20.30 -11.57 1.40
N LEU A 242 19.56 -12.64 1.61
CA LEU A 242 20.05 -13.89 2.19
C LEU A 242 19.79 -15.06 1.24
N ARG A 243 20.64 -16.06 1.31
CA ARG A 243 20.32 -17.40 0.82
C ARG A 243 19.72 -18.21 1.96
N VAL A 244 18.49 -18.69 1.74
CA VAL A 244 17.71 -19.48 2.71
C VAL A 244 17.06 -20.63 1.95
N ALA A 245 17.16 -21.86 2.44
CA ALA A 245 16.53 -23.05 1.83
C ALA A 245 16.80 -23.15 0.31
N ASP A 246 18.06 -22.93 -0.10
CA ASP A 246 18.53 -22.92 -1.48
C ASP A 246 17.97 -21.79 -2.39
N GLN A 247 17.26 -20.80 -1.84
CA GLN A 247 16.81 -19.59 -2.53
C GLN A 247 17.72 -18.41 -2.20
N ASP A 248 18.10 -17.61 -3.21
CA ASP A 248 19.08 -16.51 -3.07
C ASP A 248 18.43 -15.12 -2.88
N ASP A 249 17.11 -15.02 -2.85
CA ASP A 249 16.34 -13.78 -2.85
C ASP A 249 15.55 -13.53 -1.55
N PHE A 250 15.84 -14.30 -0.49
CA PHE A 250 15.23 -14.09 0.81
C PHE A 250 15.70 -12.75 1.42
N VAL A 251 14.78 -11.93 1.87
CA VAL A 251 15.05 -10.57 2.37
C VAL A 251 14.77 -10.48 3.87
N MET A 252 15.68 -9.84 4.58
CA MET A 252 15.50 -9.42 5.97
C MET A 252 15.69 -7.90 6.07
N LYS A 253 14.79 -7.25 6.79
CA LYS A 253 14.89 -5.82 7.12
C LYS A 253 15.07 -5.63 8.61
N TYR A 254 16.09 -4.86 8.99
CA TYR A 254 16.36 -4.56 10.39
C TYR A 254 16.76 -3.09 10.58
N ARG A 255 16.52 -2.57 11.76
CA ARG A 255 16.76 -1.14 12.06
C ARG A 255 18.25 -0.83 12.06
N ASN A 256 18.61 0.33 11.49
CA ASN A 256 19.95 0.89 11.59
C ASN A 256 20.09 1.64 12.91
N THR A 257 20.66 1.02 13.95
CA THR A 257 20.84 1.61 15.27
C THR A 257 22.32 1.68 15.65
N LEU A 258 22.70 2.61 16.53
CA LEU A 258 24.06 2.66 17.05
C LEU A 258 24.43 1.34 17.74
N GLY A 259 25.62 0.82 17.45
CA GLY A 259 26.08 -0.48 17.98
C GLY A 259 25.48 -1.70 17.29
N GLN A 260 24.74 -1.52 16.20
CA GLN A 260 24.19 -2.61 15.40
C GLN A 260 25.30 -3.53 14.87
N VAL A 261 25.07 -4.83 14.96
CA VAL A 261 25.93 -5.84 14.30
C VAL A 261 25.89 -5.62 12.79
N LYS A 262 27.05 -5.42 12.19
CA LYS A 262 27.17 -5.30 10.74
C LYS A 262 27.30 -6.69 10.12
N LEU A 263 26.32 -7.06 9.33
CA LEU A 263 26.39 -8.27 8.53
C LEU A 263 27.28 -8.04 7.30
N SER A 264 28.02 -9.08 6.90
CA SER A 264 28.93 -9.03 5.76
C SER A 264 28.59 -10.13 4.75
N PRO A 265 28.75 -9.86 3.44
CA PRO A 265 28.58 -10.88 2.41
C PRO A 265 29.40 -12.14 2.70
N GLY A 266 28.80 -13.31 2.48
CA GLY A 266 29.40 -14.61 2.77
C GLY A 266 29.25 -15.09 4.22
N GLN A 267 28.83 -14.25 5.14
CA GLN A 267 28.62 -14.60 6.55
C GLN A 267 27.45 -15.58 6.69
N SER A 268 27.64 -16.67 7.45
CA SER A 268 26.56 -17.55 7.89
C SER A 268 25.95 -17.00 9.17
N ILE A 269 24.64 -16.94 9.21
CA ILE A 269 23.85 -16.48 10.36
C ILE A 269 22.68 -17.42 10.58
N ARG A 270 22.15 -17.43 11.79
CA ARG A 270 20.87 -18.06 12.10
C ARG A 270 19.81 -16.98 12.13
N ILE A 271 18.73 -17.17 11.38
CA ILE A 271 17.56 -16.29 11.37
C ILE A 271 16.36 -17.02 11.95
N GLY A 272 15.37 -16.25 12.41
CA GLY A 272 14.14 -16.81 12.95
C GLY A 272 12.96 -15.85 12.83
N TRP A 273 11.76 -16.39 13.00
CA TRP A 273 10.50 -15.69 13.02
C TRP A 273 9.48 -16.43 13.89
N HIS A 274 8.42 -15.74 14.28
CA HIS A 274 7.30 -16.39 14.93
C HIS A 274 6.56 -17.33 13.97
N PRO A 275 6.11 -18.52 14.38
CA PRO A 275 5.26 -19.38 13.55
C PRO A 275 4.02 -18.68 12.99
N GLU A 276 3.44 -17.74 13.75
CA GLU A 276 2.28 -16.95 13.34
C GLU A 276 2.60 -15.92 12.24
N ASP A 277 3.88 -15.53 12.08
CA ASP A 277 4.35 -14.62 11.03
C ASP A 277 4.60 -15.35 9.69
N ALA A 278 4.57 -16.68 9.70
CA ALA A 278 4.68 -17.52 8.52
C ALA A 278 3.30 -18.03 8.08
N ARG A 279 2.91 -17.76 6.84
CA ARG A 279 1.61 -18.15 6.29
C ARG A 279 1.79 -19.11 5.12
N ALA A 280 1.30 -20.33 5.27
CA ALA A 280 1.26 -21.30 4.18
C ALA A 280 0.04 -20.99 3.29
N LEU A 281 0.31 -20.47 2.10
CA LEU A 281 -0.68 -19.98 1.15
C LEU A 281 -0.85 -20.96 -0.01
N ASP A 282 -2.03 -20.94 -0.61
CA ASP A 282 -2.33 -21.68 -1.84
C ASP A 282 -1.32 -21.31 -2.94
N PRO A 283 -0.79 -22.29 -3.70
CA PRO A 283 0.19 -22.05 -4.76
C PRO A 283 -0.40 -21.46 -6.06
N VAL A 284 -1.57 -20.95 -6.09
CA VAL A 284 -2.34 -20.47 -7.28
C VAL A 284 -1.56 -20.40 -8.56
#